data_8c0f4a9d42c90953e3392d38b4810ce2
#
_entry.id   8c0f4a9d42c90953e3392d38b4810ce2
#
_cell.length_a   1.000
_cell.length_b   1.000
_cell.length_c   1.000
_cell.angle_alpha   90.00
_cell.angle_beta   90.00
_cell.angle_gamma   90.00
#
_symmetry.space_group_name_H-M   'P 1'
#
loop_
_entity.id
_entity.type
_entity.pdbx_description
1 polymer ?
#
loop_
_entity_poly.entity_id
_entity_poly.type
_entity_poly.pdbx_seq_one_letter_code
_entity_poly.pdbx_strand_id
1 'polypeptide(L)'
;LKAQVAYLKGEPFHLYPDFPTGGLMDVSAYDDGNGRVYSRAILESQDDGVVVVRALPFGETTESLMKSIEDAARTKNIRAFGLTDFTTDEVEIEIQTEQGVDTEDIIRGLYAFTSCEVAIDAKLLVINDRHPHVMTVSVIIEHSTNRLLKILEAELKIKEQALRAQLRARRLEQ
;
A
#
# COMPACT_ATOMS: atom_id res chain seq x y z
N LEU A 1 3.82 3.51 14.24
CA LEU A 1 4.63 3.84 15.39
C LEU A 1 5.68 4.93 15.09
N LYS A 2 6.53 4.79 14.03
CA LYS A 2 7.53 5.81 13.69
C LYS A 2 6.89 7.19 13.42
N ALA A 3 5.79 7.26 12.69
CA ALA A 3 5.05 8.50 12.43
C ALA A 3 4.48 9.13 13.70
N GLN A 4 3.98 8.33 14.66
CA GLN A 4 3.50 8.82 15.95
C GLN A 4 4.64 9.40 16.80
N VAL A 5 5.82 8.78 16.76
CA VAL A 5 7.01 9.31 17.45
C VAL A 5 7.47 10.62 16.81
N ALA A 6 7.48 10.71 15.48
CA ALA A 6 7.81 11.94 14.76
C ALA A 6 6.83 13.08 15.12
N TYR A 7 5.52 12.79 15.14
CA TYR A 7 4.50 13.74 15.58
C TYR A 7 4.77 14.28 16.98
N LEU A 8 5.08 13.40 17.95
CA LEU A 8 5.36 13.80 19.32
C LEU A 8 6.64 14.66 19.47
N LYS A 9 7.60 14.49 18.57
CA LYS A 9 8.82 15.30 18.50
C LYS A 9 8.64 16.61 17.72
N GLY A 10 7.52 16.80 17.05
CA GLY A 10 7.31 17.94 16.14
C GLY A 10 8.08 17.79 14.83
N GLU A 11 8.50 16.60 14.47
CA GLU A 11 9.19 16.28 13.21
C GLU A 11 8.18 16.01 12.09
N PRO A 12 8.47 16.41 10.85
CA PRO A 12 7.62 16.06 9.72
C PRO A 12 7.65 14.55 9.48
N PHE A 13 6.52 13.99 9.06
CA PHE A 13 6.42 12.59 8.66
C PHE A 13 5.54 12.45 7.41
N HIS A 14 5.83 11.40 6.64
CA HIS A 14 5.02 10.98 5.50
C HIS A 14 4.70 9.50 5.70
N LEU A 15 3.45 9.13 5.47
CA LEU A 15 3.00 7.75 5.58
C LEU A 15 2.21 7.41 4.32
N TYR A 16 2.79 6.55 3.51
CA TYR A 16 2.17 6.05 2.28
C TYR A 16 1.52 4.70 2.53
N PRO A 17 0.52 4.30 1.70
CA PRO A 17 -0.02 2.95 1.73
C PRO A 17 1.08 1.91 1.52
N ASP A 18 0.92 0.75 2.13
CA ASP A 18 1.79 -0.41 1.95
C ASP A 18 0.90 -1.61 1.59
N PHE A 19 1.15 -2.21 0.41
CA PHE A 19 0.38 -3.33 -0.08
C PHE A 19 1.19 -4.63 0.02
N PRO A 20 0.59 -5.73 0.50
CA PRO A 20 1.30 -6.99 0.70
C PRO A 20 1.73 -7.68 -0.60
N THR A 21 1.15 -7.31 -1.74
CA THR A 21 1.46 -7.88 -3.05
C THR A 21 2.78 -7.39 -3.64
N GLY A 22 3.44 -6.42 -3.02
CA GLY A 22 4.62 -5.77 -3.59
C GLY A 22 4.24 -4.82 -4.73
N GLY A 23 5.09 -4.76 -5.77
CA GLY A 23 4.90 -3.85 -6.91
C GLY A 23 5.48 -2.46 -6.65
N LEU A 24 5.21 -1.54 -7.58
CA LEU A 24 5.59 -0.14 -7.49
C LEU A 24 4.37 0.72 -7.17
N MET A 25 4.59 1.87 -6.58
CA MET A 25 3.51 2.80 -6.28
C MET A 25 3.87 4.22 -6.68
N ASP A 26 3.00 4.84 -7.46
CA ASP A 26 3.06 6.27 -7.73
C ASP A 26 2.13 7.00 -6.75
N VAL A 27 2.72 7.83 -5.92
CA VAL A 27 2.05 8.59 -4.85
C VAL A 27 1.97 10.07 -5.13
N SER A 28 2.26 10.50 -6.36
CA SER A 28 2.30 11.92 -6.76
C SER A 28 0.97 12.65 -6.49
N ALA A 29 -0.15 11.94 -6.59
CA ALA A 29 -1.51 12.45 -6.37
C ALA A 29 -2.13 11.94 -5.06
N TYR A 30 -1.34 11.48 -4.09
CA TYR A 30 -1.81 10.84 -2.87
C TYR A 30 -2.55 11.79 -1.90
N ASP A 31 -2.14 13.06 -1.83
CA ASP A 31 -2.76 14.12 -1.02
C ASP A 31 -3.08 13.68 0.44
N ASP A 32 -2.07 13.15 1.14
CA ASP A 32 -2.18 12.71 2.54
C ASP A 32 -3.37 11.74 2.79
N GLY A 33 -3.65 10.85 1.83
CA GLY A 33 -4.73 9.87 1.92
C GLY A 33 -6.10 10.35 1.45
N ASN A 34 -6.20 11.51 0.82
CA ASN A 34 -7.43 12.04 0.22
C ASN A 34 -7.43 11.98 -1.32
N GLY A 35 -6.31 11.57 -1.90
CA GLY A 35 -6.10 11.57 -3.33
C GLY A 35 -6.11 10.19 -3.94
N ARG A 36 -5.29 10.02 -4.98
CA ARG A 36 -5.18 8.79 -5.75
C ARG A 36 -3.75 8.28 -5.72
N VAL A 37 -3.61 6.96 -5.65
CA VAL A 37 -2.34 6.26 -5.87
C VAL A 37 -2.49 5.31 -7.05
N TYR A 38 -1.39 5.06 -7.76
CA TYR A 38 -1.34 4.06 -8.81
C TYR A 38 -0.44 2.92 -8.36
N SER A 39 -1.01 1.73 -8.23
CA SER A 39 -0.26 0.51 -7.98
C SER A 39 0.15 -0.08 -9.31
N ARG A 40 1.45 -0.36 -9.51
CA ARG A 40 2.03 -0.83 -10.76
C ARG A 40 2.69 -2.19 -10.58
N ALA A 41 2.55 -3.03 -11.59
CA ALA A 41 3.35 -4.25 -11.73
C ALA A 41 4.83 -3.91 -11.82
N ILE A 42 5.70 -4.82 -11.38
CA ILE A 42 7.12 -4.76 -11.69
C ILE A 42 7.33 -5.46 -13.03
N LEU A 43 7.76 -4.69 -14.03
CA LEU A 43 8.04 -5.15 -15.39
C LEU A 43 9.54 -5.07 -15.64
N GLU A 44 10.13 -6.18 -16.07
CA GLU A 44 11.53 -6.28 -16.43
C GLU A 44 11.66 -6.57 -17.93
N SER A 45 12.47 -5.79 -18.61
CA SER A 45 12.87 -6.06 -19.99
C SER A 45 13.97 -7.10 -20.00
N GLN A 46 13.78 -8.18 -20.75
CA GLN A 46 14.83 -9.13 -21.10
C GLN A 46 15.29 -8.92 -22.53
N ASP A 47 16.44 -9.53 -22.86
CA ASP A 47 16.93 -9.56 -24.23
C ASP A 47 15.92 -10.28 -25.15
N ASP A 48 15.97 -10.02 -26.44
CA ASP A 48 15.12 -10.62 -27.48
C ASP A 48 13.62 -10.23 -27.49
N GLY A 49 13.27 -9.06 -26.90
CA GLY A 49 11.89 -8.58 -26.98
C GLY A 49 10.91 -9.31 -26.05
N VAL A 50 11.38 -9.73 -24.89
CA VAL A 50 10.56 -10.32 -23.84
C VAL A 50 10.43 -9.33 -22.68
N VAL A 51 9.20 -9.16 -22.18
CA VAL A 51 8.93 -8.43 -20.95
C VAL A 51 8.42 -9.42 -19.90
N VAL A 52 9.01 -9.40 -18.72
CA VAL A 52 8.63 -10.29 -17.62
C VAL A 52 7.96 -9.50 -16.50
N VAL A 53 6.79 -9.97 -16.05
CA VAL A 53 6.11 -9.44 -14.88
C VAL A 53 6.65 -10.15 -13.64
N ARG A 54 7.24 -9.41 -12.70
CA ARG A 54 7.82 -9.94 -11.45
C ARG A 54 6.97 -9.69 -10.22
N ALA A 55 6.04 -8.73 -10.27
CA ALA A 55 5.09 -8.49 -9.20
C ALA A 55 3.78 -7.94 -9.77
N LEU A 56 2.67 -8.32 -9.15
CA LEU A 56 1.34 -7.86 -9.54
C LEU A 56 0.99 -6.54 -8.84
N PRO A 57 0.18 -5.67 -9.46
CA PRO A 57 -0.40 -4.55 -8.76
C PRO A 57 -1.43 -5.02 -7.73
N PHE A 58 -1.71 -4.18 -6.75
CA PHE A 58 -2.67 -4.51 -5.70
C PHE A 58 -4.07 -4.77 -6.27
N GLY A 59 -4.67 -5.89 -5.86
CA GLY A 59 -6.02 -6.29 -6.24
C GLY A 59 -6.11 -7.12 -7.53
N GLU A 60 -5.01 -7.29 -8.26
CA GLU A 60 -4.95 -8.14 -9.45
C GLU A 60 -4.46 -9.56 -9.13
N THR A 61 -4.92 -10.52 -9.93
CA THR A 61 -4.42 -11.89 -9.96
C THR A 61 -3.66 -12.14 -11.25
N THR A 62 -2.85 -13.20 -11.32
CA THR A 62 -2.15 -13.59 -12.54
C THR A 62 -3.13 -13.77 -13.70
N GLU A 63 -4.25 -14.46 -13.45
CA GLU A 63 -5.29 -14.71 -14.45
C GLU A 63 -5.95 -13.43 -14.95
N SER A 64 -6.33 -12.49 -14.05
CA SER A 64 -6.95 -11.22 -14.44
C SER A 64 -5.99 -10.34 -15.24
N LEU A 65 -4.72 -10.30 -14.83
CA LEU A 65 -3.68 -9.55 -15.53
C LEU A 65 -3.42 -10.11 -16.92
N MET A 66 -3.24 -11.43 -17.05
CA MET A 66 -3.04 -12.10 -18.34
C MET A 66 -4.19 -11.82 -19.29
N LYS A 67 -5.43 -11.98 -18.84
CA LYS A 67 -6.61 -11.66 -19.65
C LYS A 67 -6.62 -10.20 -20.11
N SER A 68 -6.27 -9.26 -19.24
CA SER A 68 -6.17 -7.83 -19.59
C SER A 68 -5.12 -7.59 -20.68
N ILE A 69 -3.97 -8.27 -20.60
CA ILE A 69 -2.90 -8.17 -21.60
C ILE A 69 -3.36 -8.78 -22.95
N GLU A 70 -4.00 -9.94 -22.92
CA GLU A 70 -4.55 -10.57 -24.14
C GLU A 70 -5.59 -9.68 -24.83
N ASP A 71 -6.49 -9.06 -24.07
CA ASP A 71 -7.49 -8.15 -24.58
C ASP A 71 -6.86 -6.89 -25.22
N ALA A 72 -5.82 -6.34 -24.59
CA ALA A 72 -5.07 -5.21 -25.14
C ALA A 72 -4.27 -5.59 -26.40
N ALA A 73 -3.69 -6.78 -26.44
CA ALA A 73 -3.03 -7.30 -27.66
C ALA A 73 -4.03 -7.53 -28.80
N ARG A 74 -5.19 -8.08 -28.52
CA ARG A 74 -6.26 -8.31 -29.51
C ARG A 74 -6.78 -7.00 -30.13
N THR A 75 -6.88 -5.94 -29.32
CA THR A 75 -7.28 -4.60 -29.78
C THR A 75 -6.14 -3.82 -30.42
N LYS A 76 -4.93 -4.40 -30.52
CA LYS A 76 -3.70 -3.80 -31.04
C LYS A 76 -3.23 -2.53 -30.31
N ASN A 77 -3.62 -2.41 -29.04
CA ASN A 77 -3.11 -1.35 -28.18
C ASN A 77 -1.68 -1.62 -27.74
N ILE A 78 -1.27 -2.90 -27.65
CA ILE A 78 0.08 -3.35 -27.41
C ILE A 78 0.50 -4.36 -28.49
N ARG A 79 1.82 -4.37 -28.80
CA ARG A 79 2.42 -5.28 -29.79
C ARG A 79 3.00 -6.51 -29.12
N ALA A 80 2.14 -7.31 -28.52
CA ALA A 80 2.46 -8.60 -27.91
C ALA A 80 1.74 -9.72 -28.64
N PHE A 81 2.39 -10.88 -28.79
CA PHE A 81 1.83 -12.02 -29.52
C PHE A 81 1.86 -13.34 -28.71
N GLY A 82 2.61 -13.41 -27.61
CA GLY A 82 2.70 -14.57 -26.74
C GLY A 82 2.64 -14.17 -25.29
N LEU A 83 1.99 -15.02 -24.49
CA LEU A 83 1.87 -14.85 -23.06
C LEU A 83 2.00 -16.21 -22.40
N THR A 84 2.94 -16.36 -21.46
CA THR A 84 3.18 -17.61 -20.75
C THR A 84 3.33 -17.36 -19.28
N ASP A 85 2.61 -18.12 -18.46
CA ASP A 85 2.68 -18.06 -17.00
C ASP A 85 3.63 -19.13 -16.46
N PHE A 86 4.70 -18.70 -15.81
CA PHE A 86 5.66 -19.54 -15.10
C PHE A 86 5.60 -19.32 -13.58
N THR A 87 4.57 -18.63 -13.10
CA THR A 87 4.39 -18.32 -11.69
C THR A 87 4.36 -19.59 -10.83
N THR A 88 5.22 -19.60 -9.81
CA THR A 88 5.25 -20.63 -8.77
C THR A 88 5.08 -19.96 -7.40
N ASP A 89 6.13 -19.91 -6.59
CA ASP A 89 6.15 -19.14 -5.33
C ASP A 89 6.36 -17.64 -5.59
N GLU A 90 6.99 -17.30 -6.72
CA GLU A 90 7.20 -15.94 -7.21
C GLU A 90 6.45 -15.72 -8.51
N VAL A 91 5.98 -14.49 -8.72
CA VAL A 91 5.27 -14.11 -9.95
C VAL A 91 6.27 -14.07 -11.11
N GLU A 92 5.95 -14.80 -12.17
CA GLU A 92 6.75 -14.83 -13.40
C GLU A 92 5.84 -15.03 -14.62
N ILE A 93 5.46 -13.94 -15.28
CA ILE A 93 4.66 -13.97 -16.50
C ILE A 93 5.49 -13.37 -17.62
N GLU A 94 5.80 -14.20 -18.63
CA GLU A 94 6.52 -13.75 -19.82
C GLU A 94 5.56 -13.24 -20.89
N ILE A 95 5.87 -12.07 -21.43
CA ILE A 95 5.16 -11.40 -22.51
C ILE A 95 6.11 -11.33 -23.71
N GLN A 96 5.80 -12.07 -24.77
CA GLN A 96 6.59 -12.03 -26.01
C GLN A 96 6.10 -10.88 -26.90
N THR A 97 7.01 -10.03 -27.32
CA THR A 97 6.71 -8.84 -28.11
C THR A 97 7.24 -8.96 -29.55
N GLU A 98 6.70 -8.16 -30.48
CA GLU A 98 7.18 -8.15 -31.87
C GLU A 98 8.63 -7.68 -31.95
N GLN A 99 9.43 -8.33 -32.80
CA GLN A 99 10.82 -7.96 -33.03
C GLN A 99 10.93 -6.52 -33.57
N GLY A 100 11.93 -5.79 -33.04
CA GLY A 100 12.22 -4.42 -33.50
C GLY A 100 11.34 -3.33 -32.85
N VAL A 101 10.52 -3.68 -31.90
CA VAL A 101 9.79 -2.71 -31.06
C VAL A 101 10.63 -2.37 -29.84
N ASP A 102 10.67 -1.08 -29.50
CA ASP A 102 11.33 -0.64 -28.27
C ASP A 102 10.57 -1.19 -27.05
N THR A 103 11.29 -1.90 -26.20
CA THR A 103 10.72 -2.54 -25.00
C THR A 103 10.15 -1.49 -24.03
N GLU A 104 10.71 -0.28 -23.99
CA GLU A 104 10.17 0.81 -23.18
C GLU A 104 8.79 1.25 -23.66
N ASP A 105 8.55 1.27 -24.98
CA ASP A 105 7.22 1.59 -25.52
C ASP A 105 6.21 0.52 -25.20
N ILE A 106 6.61 -0.76 -25.18
CA ILE A 106 5.77 -1.86 -24.74
C ILE A 106 5.41 -1.70 -23.26
N ILE A 107 6.37 -1.43 -22.38
CA ILE A 107 6.15 -1.23 -20.95
C ILE A 107 5.18 -0.06 -20.71
N ARG A 108 5.36 1.06 -21.43
CA ARG A 108 4.42 2.18 -21.37
C ARG A 108 3.03 1.80 -21.83
N GLY A 109 2.93 1.00 -22.89
CA GLY A 109 1.66 0.47 -23.39
C GLY A 109 0.99 -0.48 -22.39
N LEU A 110 1.74 -1.35 -21.73
CA LEU A 110 1.25 -2.22 -20.69
C LEU A 110 0.64 -1.44 -19.52
N TYR A 111 1.31 -0.40 -19.04
CA TYR A 111 0.75 0.45 -17.98
C TYR A 111 -0.47 1.26 -18.46
N ALA A 112 -0.51 1.70 -19.71
CA ALA A 112 -1.60 2.55 -20.20
C ALA A 112 -2.87 1.78 -20.58
N PHE A 113 -2.76 0.52 -21.02
CA PHE A 113 -3.86 -0.20 -21.65
C PHE A 113 -4.22 -1.53 -20.96
N THR A 114 -3.53 -1.89 -19.90
CA THR A 114 -3.77 -3.15 -19.16
C THR A 114 -3.85 -2.92 -17.65
N SER A 115 -4.23 -3.96 -16.92
CA SER A 115 -4.21 -3.94 -15.45
C SER A 115 -2.80 -3.96 -14.84
N CYS A 116 -1.74 -3.74 -15.62
CA CYS A 116 -0.39 -3.52 -15.07
C CYS A 116 -0.28 -2.25 -14.22
N GLU A 117 -1.18 -1.29 -14.41
CA GLU A 117 -1.38 -0.14 -13.54
C GLU A 117 -2.84 -0.09 -13.08
N VAL A 118 -3.04 0.00 -11.77
CA VAL A 118 -4.36 0.10 -11.14
C VAL A 118 -4.44 1.37 -10.32
N ALA A 119 -5.44 2.21 -10.62
CA ALA A 119 -5.71 3.42 -9.88
C ALA A 119 -6.54 3.10 -8.62
N ILE A 120 -6.09 3.56 -7.47
CA ILE A 120 -6.74 3.37 -6.18
C ILE A 120 -7.05 4.72 -5.58
N ASP A 121 -8.34 5.03 -5.40
CA ASP A 121 -8.76 6.24 -4.72
C ASP A 121 -8.61 6.04 -3.20
N ALA A 122 -7.66 6.76 -2.61
CA ALA A 122 -7.46 6.77 -1.17
C ALA A 122 -8.46 7.76 -0.54
N LYS A 123 -9.45 7.23 0.17
CA LYS A 123 -10.37 8.00 1.00
C LYS A 123 -10.54 7.28 2.32
N LEU A 124 -9.90 7.83 3.35
CA LEU A 124 -9.89 7.18 4.66
C LEU A 124 -11.14 7.56 5.44
N LEU A 125 -12.08 6.62 5.53
CA LEU A 125 -13.26 6.74 6.38
C LEU A 125 -12.97 6.09 7.74
N VAL A 126 -13.01 6.88 8.80
CA VAL A 126 -12.79 6.44 10.17
C VAL A 126 -14.02 6.72 11.03
N ILE A 127 -14.20 5.91 12.08
CA ILE A 127 -15.24 6.15 13.09
C ILE A 127 -14.60 6.93 14.24
N ASN A 128 -15.01 8.18 14.39
CA ASN A 128 -14.63 9.03 15.51
C ASN A 128 -15.88 9.43 16.28
N ASP A 129 -15.88 9.27 17.60
CA ASP A 129 -17.02 9.57 18.49
C ASP A 129 -18.35 8.97 18.00
N ARG A 130 -18.31 7.70 17.50
CA ARG A 130 -19.44 6.94 16.95
C ARG A 130 -20.00 7.46 15.62
N HIS A 131 -19.37 8.43 14.99
CA HIS A 131 -19.75 8.95 13.68
C HIS A 131 -18.66 8.70 12.64
N PRO A 132 -19.04 8.43 11.38
CA PRO A 132 -18.08 8.32 10.29
C PRO A 132 -17.55 9.69 9.88
N HIS A 133 -16.23 9.81 9.76
CA HIS A 133 -15.54 11.01 9.29
C HIS A 133 -14.50 10.64 8.24
N VAL A 134 -14.40 11.44 7.18
CA VAL A 134 -13.27 11.36 6.26
C VAL A 134 -12.14 12.19 6.85
N MET A 135 -10.98 11.57 7.05
CA MET A 135 -9.80 12.20 7.66
C MET A 135 -8.55 11.90 6.84
N THR A 136 -7.61 12.84 6.84
CA THR A 136 -6.29 12.60 6.26
C THR A 136 -5.46 11.70 7.17
N VAL A 137 -4.39 11.09 6.63
CA VAL A 137 -3.48 10.24 7.39
C VAL A 137 -2.85 11.00 8.54
N SER A 138 -2.42 12.24 8.31
CA SER A 138 -1.82 13.09 9.34
C SER A 138 -2.77 13.34 10.51
N VAL A 139 -4.05 13.64 10.24
CA VAL A 139 -5.07 13.84 11.26
C VAL A 139 -5.36 12.55 12.04
N ILE A 140 -5.38 11.40 11.37
CA ILE A 140 -5.57 10.09 12.01
C ILE A 140 -4.39 9.78 12.94
N ILE A 141 -3.16 10.03 12.52
CA ILE A 141 -1.96 9.82 13.34
C ILE A 141 -1.97 10.72 14.57
N GLU A 142 -2.27 12.00 14.41
CA GLU A 142 -2.42 12.96 15.50
C GLU A 142 -3.47 12.49 16.51
N HIS A 143 -4.70 12.21 16.04
CA HIS A 143 -5.80 11.78 16.89
C HIS A 143 -5.48 10.48 17.63
N SER A 144 -4.93 9.47 16.94
CA SER A 144 -4.59 8.19 17.53
C SER A 144 -3.47 8.29 18.56
N THR A 145 -2.48 9.16 18.31
CA THR A 145 -1.35 9.41 19.23
C THR A 145 -1.84 10.09 20.50
N ASN A 146 -2.63 11.14 20.37
CA ASN A 146 -3.19 11.84 21.52
C ASN A 146 -4.12 10.95 22.35
N ARG A 147 -4.90 10.08 21.69
CA ARG A 147 -5.73 9.07 22.37
C ARG A 147 -4.88 8.05 23.13
N LEU A 148 -3.79 7.57 22.52
CA LEU A 148 -2.87 6.62 23.16
C LEU A 148 -2.26 7.21 24.43
N LEU A 149 -1.81 8.46 24.40
CA LEU A 149 -1.28 9.14 25.58
C LEU A 149 -2.30 9.19 26.72
N LYS A 150 -3.56 9.56 26.41
CA LYS A 150 -4.63 9.58 27.43
C LYS A 150 -4.90 8.22 28.03
N ILE A 151 -4.85 7.15 27.22
CA ILE A 151 -5.02 5.76 27.69
C ILE A 151 -3.88 5.39 28.64
N LEU A 152 -2.63 5.66 28.24
CA LEU A 152 -1.45 5.36 29.07
C LEU A 152 -1.47 6.13 30.40
N GLU A 153 -1.88 7.40 30.40
CA GLU A 153 -2.05 8.16 31.64
C GLU A 153 -3.13 7.54 32.54
N ALA A 154 -4.25 7.12 31.97
CA ALA A 154 -5.31 6.48 32.74
C ALA A 154 -4.84 5.14 33.33
N GLU A 155 -4.13 4.32 32.58
CA GLU A 155 -3.55 3.07 33.05
C GLU A 155 -2.56 3.29 34.20
N LEU A 156 -1.68 4.29 34.07
CA LEU A 156 -0.70 4.63 35.11
C LEU A 156 -1.40 5.12 36.39
N LYS A 157 -2.46 5.92 36.29
CA LYS A 157 -3.25 6.34 37.44
C LYS A 157 -3.91 5.16 38.18
N ILE A 158 -4.44 4.20 37.44
CA ILE A 158 -5.02 2.97 38.02
C ILE A 158 -3.95 2.16 38.75
N LYS A 159 -2.78 1.96 38.11
CA LYS A 159 -1.65 1.26 38.75
C LYS A 159 -1.16 1.98 40.00
N GLU A 160 -1.02 3.29 39.96
CA GLU A 160 -0.64 4.10 41.12
C GLU A 160 -1.62 3.93 42.27
N GLN A 161 -2.93 3.99 42.01
CA GLN A 161 -3.94 3.81 43.04
C GLN A 161 -3.87 2.42 43.67
N ALA A 162 -3.71 1.35 42.86
CA ALA A 162 -3.55 -0.01 43.34
C ALA A 162 -2.32 -0.18 44.22
N LEU A 163 -1.17 0.36 43.80
CA LEU A 163 0.07 0.30 44.57
C LEU A 163 -0.04 1.08 45.90
N ARG A 164 -0.67 2.26 45.87
CA ARG A 164 -0.93 3.03 47.11
C ARG A 164 -1.84 2.29 48.08
N ALA A 165 -2.87 1.57 47.59
CA ALA A 165 -3.72 0.73 48.43
C ALA A 165 -2.96 -0.41 49.05
N GLN A 166 -2.13 -1.13 48.28
CA GLN A 166 -1.27 -2.21 48.82
C GLN A 166 -0.28 -1.69 49.86
N LEU A 167 0.30 -0.53 49.66
CA LEU A 167 1.23 0.06 50.59
C LEU A 167 0.57 0.47 51.92
N ARG A 168 -0.67 0.96 51.85
CA ARG A 168 -1.47 1.26 53.05
C ARG A 168 -1.78 -0.01 53.82
N ALA A 169 -2.22 -1.09 53.14
CA ALA A 169 -2.52 -2.37 53.80
C ALA A 169 -1.28 -2.91 54.55
N ARG A 170 -0.13 -2.96 53.89
CA ARG A 170 1.11 -3.43 54.53
C ARG A 170 1.59 -2.57 55.72
N ARG A 171 1.30 -1.26 55.73
CA ARG A 171 1.61 -0.40 56.87
C ARG A 171 0.69 -0.58 58.06
N LEU A 172 -0.50 -1.16 57.83
CA LEU A 172 -1.46 -1.48 58.93
C LEU A 172 -1.17 -2.85 59.53
N GLU A 173 -0.41 -3.71 58.84
CA GLU A 173 0.00 -5.04 59.32
C GLU A 173 1.29 -5.01 60.17
N GLN A 174 1.99 -3.87 60.19
CA GLN A 174 3.15 -3.61 61.05
C GLN A 174 2.77 -2.88 62.36
#